data_a8bea21a114390819e81d6758d8f7232
#
_entry.id   a8bea21a114390819e81d6758d8f7232
#
_cell.length_a   1.000
_cell.length_b   1.000
_cell.length_c   1.000
_cell.angle_alpha   90.00
_cell.angle_beta   90.00
_cell.angle_gamma   90.00
#
_symmetry.space_group_name_H-M   'P 1'
#
loop_
_entity.id
_entity.type
_entity.pdbx_description
1 polymer ?
#
loop_
_entity_poly.entity_id
_entity_poly.type
_entity_poly.pdbx_seq_one_letter_code
_entity_poly.pdbx_strand_id
1 'polypeptide(L)'
;MSTKTELSKQQKKSQETKEKIFQAAKKILQKSGYEKLSIKNICEEAGVSNGSFYHHFKTKDDLLSYYIEDQPTMGPDLLETPKSLEDVKDGIVRVYLNYVAYCRELGVEFMAGYYDTKNQALNPAIRTERPYPIVTVQAYVEQAAKDGIINIRESIDEFTTCLLYTSD
;
A
#
# COMPACT_ATOMS: atom_id res chain seq x y z
N MET A 1 -21.93 -15.23 2.08
CA MET A 1 -21.30 -15.93 3.22
C MET A 1 -19.90 -16.34 2.82
N SER A 2 -18.91 -15.49 3.04
CA SER A 2 -17.52 -15.81 2.76
C SER A 2 -16.92 -16.53 3.95
N THR A 3 -16.66 -17.83 3.78
CA THR A 3 -15.94 -18.64 4.76
C THR A 3 -14.50 -18.11 4.88
N LYS A 4 -14.20 -17.42 5.99
CA LYS A 4 -12.83 -17.14 6.42
C LYS A 4 -12.14 -18.50 6.62
N THR A 5 -11.34 -18.92 5.66
CA THR A 5 -10.52 -20.13 5.77
C THR A 5 -9.51 -19.91 6.90
N GLU A 6 -9.63 -20.66 7.98
CA GLU A 6 -8.66 -20.58 9.08
C GLU A 6 -7.28 -21.01 8.57
N LEU A 7 -6.31 -20.10 8.72
CA LEU A 7 -4.91 -20.36 8.38
C LEU A 7 -4.36 -21.52 9.21
N SER A 8 -3.62 -22.44 8.57
CA SER A 8 -2.91 -23.51 9.26
C SER A 8 -1.87 -22.92 10.25
N LYS A 9 -1.47 -23.70 11.26
CA LYS A 9 -0.42 -23.28 12.21
C LYS A 9 0.87 -22.84 11.51
N GLN A 10 1.23 -23.50 10.41
CA GLN A 10 2.40 -23.17 9.61
C GLN A 10 2.24 -21.83 8.86
N GLN A 11 1.06 -21.58 8.31
CA GLN A 11 0.73 -20.31 7.65
C GLN A 11 0.73 -19.14 8.65
N LYS A 12 0.17 -19.33 9.84
CA LYS A 12 0.22 -18.34 10.93
C LYS A 12 1.66 -17.99 11.32
N LYS A 13 2.50 -19.01 11.52
CA LYS A 13 3.93 -18.80 11.85
C LYS A 13 4.70 -18.11 10.72
N SER A 14 4.36 -18.42 9.46
CA SER A 14 4.93 -17.76 8.29
C SER A 14 4.56 -16.28 8.26
N GLN A 15 3.28 -15.96 8.49
CA GLN A 15 2.80 -14.57 8.54
C GLN A 15 3.42 -13.78 9.71
N GLU A 16 3.53 -14.39 10.88
CA GLU A 16 4.22 -13.78 12.04
C GLU A 16 5.69 -13.47 11.73
N THR A 17 6.36 -14.33 10.97
CA THR A 17 7.76 -14.10 10.57
C THR A 17 7.86 -12.95 9.56
N LYS A 18 6.97 -12.89 8.57
CA LYS A 18 6.90 -11.77 7.64
C LYS A 18 6.71 -10.45 8.39
N GLU A 19 5.77 -10.42 9.32
CA GLU A 19 5.48 -9.23 10.11
C GLU A 19 6.68 -8.79 10.97
N LYS A 20 7.38 -9.73 11.63
CA LYS A 20 8.60 -9.43 12.38
C LYS A 20 9.68 -8.78 11.51
N ILE A 21 9.89 -9.32 10.31
CA ILE A 21 10.87 -8.79 9.35
C ILE A 21 10.49 -7.36 8.96
N PHE A 22 9.21 -7.11 8.70
CA PHE A 22 8.73 -5.78 8.34
C PHE A 22 8.86 -4.78 9.49
N GLN A 23 8.42 -5.11 10.70
CA GLN A 23 8.54 -4.23 11.86
C GLN A 23 10.00 -3.88 12.17
N ALA A 24 10.92 -4.82 11.96
CA ALA A 24 12.36 -4.56 12.07
C ALA A 24 12.83 -3.54 11.02
N ALA A 25 12.41 -3.68 9.77
CA ALA A 25 12.73 -2.72 8.72
C ALA A 25 12.18 -1.32 9.02
N LYS A 26 10.90 -1.23 9.43
CA LYS A 26 10.26 0.03 9.86
C LYS A 26 11.05 0.71 10.97
N LYS A 27 11.45 -0.03 12.00
CA LYS A 27 12.23 0.47 13.13
C LYS A 27 13.61 1.00 12.71
N ILE A 28 14.30 0.29 11.80
CA ILE A 28 15.59 0.74 11.26
C ILE A 28 15.41 2.04 10.49
N LEU A 29 14.40 2.12 9.61
CA LEU A 29 14.09 3.31 8.82
C LEU A 29 13.83 4.53 9.71
N GLN A 30 12.96 4.39 10.70
CA GLN A 30 12.61 5.46 11.62
C GLN A 30 13.79 5.94 12.47
N LYS A 31 14.70 5.02 12.86
CA LYS A 31 15.81 5.33 13.76
C LYS A 31 17.07 5.78 13.03
N SER A 32 17.33 5.25 11.85
CA SER A 32 18.66 5.31 11.23
C SER A 32 18.65 5.65 9.73
N GLY A 33 17.44 5.84 9.14
CA GLY A 33 17.27 6.17 7.73
C GLY A 33 17.48 5.00 6.77
N TYR A 34 17.17 5.25 5.50
CA TYR A 34 17.19 4.25 4.44
C TYR A 34 18.59 3.66 4.16
N GLU A 35 19.64 4.46 4.33
CA GLU A 35 21.02 3.99 4.10
C GLU A 35 21.46 2.87 5.03
N LYS A 36 20.87 2.79 6.23
CA LYS A 36 21.12 1.71 7.19
C LYS A 36 20.23 0.49 6.99
N LEU A 37 19.27 0.56 6.06
CA LEU A 37 18.39 -0.53 5.73
C LEU A 37 19.13 -1.56 4.86
N SER A 38 19.61 -2.61 5.47
CA SER A 38 20.22 -3.76 4.81
C SER A 38 19.56 -5.06 5.29
N ILE A 39 19.56 -6.10 4.45
CA ILE A 39 19.00 -7.42 4.82
C ILE A 39 19.65 -7.94 6.12
N LYS A 40 20.94 -7.73 6.27
CA LYS A 40 21.67 -8.12 7.48
C LYS A 40 21.10 -7.42 8.72
N ASN A 41 20.99 -6.09 8.68
CA ASN A 41 20.48 -5.33 9.81
C ASN A 41 19.01 -5.66 10.12
N ILE A 42 18.20 -5.89 9.08
CA ILE A 42 16.81 -6.33 9.23
C ILE A 42 16.73 -7.68 9.93
N CYS A 43 17.53 -8.66 9.49
CA CYS A 43 17.54 -10.00 10.09
C CYS A 43 18.01 -9.97 11.56
N GLU A 44 19.04 -9.19 11.85
CA GLU A 44 19.54 -9.01 13.22
C GLU A 44 18.48 -8.38 14.13
N GLU A 45 17.82 -7.31 13.68
CA GLU A 45 16.75 -6.63 14.42
C GLU A 45 15.50 -7.51 14.59
N ALA A 46 15.14 -8.29 13.56
CA ALA A 46 13.99 -9.20 13.58
C ALA A 46 14.24 -10.51 14.37
N GLY A 47 15.49 -10.83 14.66
CA GLY A 47 15.88 -12.10 15.27
C GLY A 47 15.64 -13.31 14.35
N VAL A 48 15.84 -13.15 13.03
CA VAL A 48 15.67 -14.21 12.03
C VAL A 48 16.97 -14.45 11.24
N SER A 49 17.07 -15.63 10.61
CA SER A 49 18.20 -15.90 9.72
C SER A 49 18.01 -15.24 8.34
N ASN A 50 19.12 -15.00 7.61
CA ASN A 50 19.05 -14.55 6.21
C ASN A 50 18.24 -15.52 5.33
N GLY A 51 18.36 -16.83 5.56
CA GLY A 51 17.57 -17.84 4.86
C GLY A 51 16.06 -17.66 5.08
N SER A 52 15.67 -17.30 6.31
CA SER A 52 14.27 -16.99 6.64
C SER A 52 13.80 -15.73 5.94
N PHE A 53 14.64 -14.70 5.83
CA PHE A 53 14.32 -13.50 5.05
C PHE A 53 14.05 -13.84 3.58
N TYR A 54 15.01 -14.53 2.93
CA TYR A 54 14.91 -14.90 1.52
C TYR A 54 13.80 -15.90 1.20
N HIS A 55 13.32 -16.63 2.19
CA HIS A 55 12.11 -17.44 2.05
C HIS A 55 10.84 -16.57 1.83
N HIS A 56 10.82 -15.35 2.38
CA HIS A 56 9.68 -14.43 2.31
C HIS A 56 9.84 -13.33 1.29
N PHE A 57 11.04 -12.79 1.11
CA PHE A 57 11.33 -11.62 0.28
C PHE A 57 12.63 -11.82 -0.51
N LYS A 58 12.62 -11.53 -1.80
CA LYS A 58 13.81 -11.65 -2.66
C LYS A 58 14.80 -10.53 -2.39
N THR A 59 14.30 -9.33 -2.11
CA THR A 59 15.08 -8.11 -1.88
C THR A 59 14.50 -7.31 -0.71
N LYS A 60 15.23 -6.31 -0.23
CA LYS A 60 14.68 -5.34 0.72
C LYS A 60 13.55 -4.51 0.12
N ASP A 61 13.60 -4.30 -1.19
CA ASP A 61 12.60 -3.51 -1.92
C ASP A 61 11.29 -4.28 -2.09
N ASP A 62 11.36 -5.62 -2.28
CA ASP A 62 10.18 -6.49 -2.23
C ASP A 62 9.49 -6.45 -0.87
N LEU A 63 10.28 -6.39 0.22
CA LEU A 63 9.74 -6.24 1.57
C LEU A 63 8.96 -4.92 1.71
N LEU A 64 9.51 -3.82 1.19
CA LEU A 64 8.87 -2.52 1.27
C LEU A 64 7.61 -2.45 0.38
N SER A 65 7.68 -3.02 -0.83
CA SER A 65 6.54 -3.12 -1.75
C SER A 65 5.40 -3.95 -1.15
N TYR A 66 5.74 -5.11 -0.61
CA TYR A 66 4.77 -6.02 0.02
C TYR A 66 3.91 -5.30 1.06
N TYR A 67 4.51 -4.47 1.88
CA TYR A 67 3.76 -3.81 2.94
C TYR A 67 2.77 -2.77 2.43
N ILE A 68 3.13 -2.07 1.35
CA ILE A 68 2.24 -1.07 0.75
C ILE A 68 1.09 -1.75 -0.02
N GLU A 69 1.36 -2.91 -0.61
CA GLU A 69 0.40 -3.62 -1.48
C GLU A 69 -0.57 -4.51 -0.73
N ASP A 70 -0.13 -5.10 0.38
CA ASP A 70 -0.83 -6.21 1.06
C ASP A 70 -1.59 -5.75 2.34
N GLN A 71 -1.81 -4.42 2.51
CA GLN A 71 -2.56 -3.93 3.66
C GLN A 71 -4.08 -4.08 3.47
N PRO A 72 -4.73 -4.99 4.21
CA PRO A 72 -6.18 -5.20 4.12
C PRO A 72 -7.01 -3.99 4.61
N THR A 73 -6.37 -3.04 5.29
CA THR A 73 -7.00 -1.80 5.77
C THR A 73 -7.18 -0.75 4.69
N MET A 74 -6.71 -1.00 3.48
CA MET A 74 -6.70 -0.04 2.38
C MET A 74 -7.53 -0.48 1.16
N GLY A 75 -8.32 -1.56 1.31
CA GLY A 75 -9.16 -2.10 0.24
C GLY A 75 -10.49 -1.35 0.04
N PRO A 76 -11.20 -1.66 -1.04
CA PRO A 76 -12.52 -1.09 -1.36
C PRO A 76 -13.58 -1.37 -0.29
N ASP A 77 -13.36 -2.38 0.58
CA ASP A 77 -14.26 -2.72 1.69
C ASP A 77 -14.39 -1.61 2.76
N LEU A 78 -13.54 -0.57 2.70
CA LEU A 78 -13.62 0.62 3.57
C LEU A 78 -14.66 1.64 3.11
N LEU A 79 -15.19 1.48 1.91
CA LEU A 79 -16.13 2.42 1.32
C LEU A 79 -17.51 1.77 1.22
N GLU A 80 -18.49 2.41 1.82
CA GLU A 80 -19.90 2.05 1.59
C GLU A 80 -20.27 2.40 0.14
N THR A 81 -21.20 1.64 -0.45
CA THR A 81 -21.71 1.96 -1.78
C THR A 81 -22.29 3.37 -1.77
N PRO A 82 -21.81 4.28 -2.66
CA PRO A 82 -22.27 5.67 -2.67
C PRO A 82 -23.74 5.75 -3.11
N LYS A 83 -24.50 6.67 -2.53
CA LYS A 83 -25.91 6.93 -2.85
C LYS A 83 -26.12 8.33 -3.43
N SER A 84 -25.12 9.19 -3.34
CA SER A 84 -25.15 10.57 -3.79
C SER A 84 -23.77 11.01 -4.28
N LEU A 85 -23.73 12.13 -5.01
CA LEU A 85 -22.47 12.78 -5.41
C LEU A 85 -21.62 13.16 -4.18
N GLU A 86 -22.27 13.55 -3.09
CA GLU A 86 -21.56 13.91 -1.85
C GLU A 86 -20.87 12.69 -1.23
N ASP A 87 -21.54 11.52 -1.22
CA ASP A 87 -20.94 10.28 -0.76
C ASP A 87 -19.70 9.91 -1.60
N VAL A 88 -19.75 10.17 -2.92
CA VAL A 88 -18.59 9.92 -3.80
C VAL A 88 -17.42 10.81 -3.42
N LYS A 89 -17.64 12.11 -3.20
CA LYS A 89 -16.60 13.05 -2.78
C LYS A 89 -16.00 12.66 -1.43
N ASP A 90 -16.86 12.39 -0.44
CA ASP A 90 -16.44 12.01 0.90
C ASP A 90 -15.66 10.70 0.88
N GLY A 91 -16.07 9.74 0.06
CA GLY A 91 -15.37 8.48 -0.14
C GLY A 91 -13.96 8.69 -0.70
N ILE A 92 -13.81 9.50 -1.74
CA ILE A 92 -12.51 9.85 -2.32
C ILE A 92 -11.61 10.51 -1.27
N VAL A 93 -12.11 11.53 -0.57
CA VAL A 93 -11.37 12.23 0.48
C VAL A 93 -10.93 11.25 1.58
N ARG A 94 -11.82 10.34 1.99
CA ARG A 94 -11.51 9.33 3.01
C ARG A 94 -10.37 8.41 2.59
N VAL A 95 -10.36 7.95 1.34
CA VAL A 95 -9.27 7.11 0.80
C VAL A 95 -7.94 7.84 0.89
N TYR A 96 -7.88 9.11 0.46
CA TYR A 96 -6.64 9.88 0.51
C TYR A 96 -6.21 10.23 1.94
N LEU A 97 -7.13 10.56 2.83
CA LEU A 97 -6.81 10.80 4.24
C LEU A 97 -6.25 9.55 4.92
N ASN A 98 -6.81 8.38 4.65
CA ASN A 98 -6.28 7.11 5.14
C ASN A 98 -4.89 6.83 4.58
N TYR A 99 -4.67 7.11 3.30
CA TYR A 99 -3.34 6.97 2.68
C TYR A 99 -2.31 7.92 3.32
N VAL A 100 -2.66 9.19 3.54
CA VAL A 100 -1.79 10.15 4.22
C VAL A 100 -1.49 9.72 5.65
N ALA A 101 -2.49 9.26 6.40
CA ALA A 101 -2.30 8.74 7.76
C ALA A 101 -1.31 7.56 7.75
N TYR A 102 -1.47 6.65 6.82
CA TYR A 102 -0.58 5.51 6.65
C TYR A 102 0.85 5.94 6.26
N CYS A 103 1.02 6.87 5.33
CA CYS A 103 2.33 7.43 4.98
C CYS A 103 3.02 8.06 6.19
N ARG A 104 2.26 8.72 7.07
CA ARG A 104 2.78 9.30 8.31
C ARG A 104 3.25 8.22 9.30
N GLU A 105 2.54 7.10 9.41
CA GLU A 105 2.97 5.97 10.23
C GLU A 105 4.26 5.33 9.72
N LEU A 106 4.40 5.19 8.40
CA LEU A 106 5.61 4.67 7.77
C LEU A 106 6.80 5.62 7.96
N GLY A 107 6.55 6.90 8.00
CA GLY A 107 7.56 7.94 8.18
C GLY A 107 8.16 8.45 6.86
N VAL A 108 8.69 9.67 6.93
CA VAL A 108 9.20 10.41 5.76
C VAL A 108 10.34 9.66 5.07
N GLU A 109 11.26 9.07 5.82
CA GLU A 109 12.42 8.35 5.26
C GLU A 109 11.99 7.12 4.46
N PHE A 110 10.96 6.41 4.93
CA PHE A 110 10.40 5.28 4.18
C PHE A 110 9.76 5.76 2.88
N MET A 111 8.93 6.79 2.95
CA MET A 111 8.22 7.31 1.79
C MET A 111 9.17 7.94 0.77
N ALA A 112 10.24 8.61 1.22
CA ALA A 112 11.29 9.11 0.35
C ALA A 112 11.98 7.97 -0.42
N GLY A 113 12.31 6.86 0.25
CA GLY A 113 12.85 5.66 -0.42
C GLY A 113 11.85 5.01 -1.38
N TYR A 114 10.57 5.00 -1.04
CA TYR A 114 9.51 4.46 -1.89
C TYR A 114 9.32 5.26 -3.19
N TYR A 115 9.38 6.59 -3.11
CA TYR A 115 9.24 7.47 -4.27
C TYR A 115 10.58 7.83 -4.94
N ASP A 116 11.72 7.30 -4.48
CA ASP A 116 13.01 7.53 -5.13
C ASP A 116 13.00 6.93 -6.54
N THR A 117 13.24 7.79 -7.53
CA THR A 117 13.31 7.39 -8.95
C THR A 117 14.40 6.37 -9.25
N LYS A 118 15.40 6.25 -8.40
CA LYS A 118 16.47 5.23 -8.50
C LYS A 118 16.01 3.85 -8.03
N ASN A 119 14.91 3.79 -7.28
CA ASN A 119 14.37 2.56 -6.75
C ASN A 119 13.38 1.96 -7.74
N GLN A 120 13.86 1.12 -8.66
CA GLN A 120 13.04 0.56 -9.73
C GLN A 120 11.90 -0.34 -9.19
N ALA A 121 12.11 -1.02 -8.08
CA ALA A 121 11.09 -1.89 -7.49
C ALA A 121 9.97 -1.10 -6.79
N LEU A 122 10.28 0.10 -6.31
CA LEU A 122 9.37 0.94 -5.53
C LEU A 122 8.82 2.14 -6.30
N ASN A 123 9.41 2.48 -7.45
CA ASN A 123 8.98 3.64 -8.23
C ASN A 123 7.62 3.39 -8.91
N PRO A 124 6.54 4.07 -8.48
CA PRO A 124 5.20 3.87 -9.05
C PRO A 124 5.11 4.20 -10.55
N ALA A 125 6.00 5.05 -11.07
CA ALA A 125 6.04 5.41 -12.49
C ALA A 125 6.56 4.27 -13.40
N ILE A 126 7.28 3.30 -12.83
CA ILE A 126 7.85 2.16 -13.57
C ILE A 126 6.98 0.90 -13.36
N ARG A 127 6.13 0.89 -12.35
CA ARG A 127 5.25 -0.25 -12.05
C ARG A 127 4.10 -0.31 -13.05
N THR A 128 3.83 -1.51 -13.53
CA THR A 128 2.68 -1.79 -14.42
C THR A 128 1.34 -1.74 -13.68
N GLU A 129 1.36 -1.87 -12.36
CA GLU A 129 0.17 -1.85 -11.52
C GLU A 129 0.03 -0.48 -10.83
N ARG A 130 -1.17 0.06 -10.88
CA ARG A 130 -1.47 1.33 -10.22
C ARG A 130 -1.49 1.13 -8.70
N PRO A 131 -0.77 1.98 -7.94
CA PRO A 131 -0.72 1.84 -6.50
C PRO A 131 -2.05 2.27 -5.86
N TYR A 132 -2.30 1.75 -4.65
CA TYR A 132 -3.20 2.42 -3.74
C TYR A 132 -2.72 3.88 -3.51
N PRO A 133 -3.57 4.89 -3.47
CA PRO A 133 -5.04 4.89 -3.38
C PRO A 133 -5.78 4.89 -4.73
N ILE A 134 -5.05 4.94 -5.85
CA ILE A 134 -5.63 5.14 -7.19
C ILE A 134 -6.61 4.04 -7.55
N VAL A 135 -6.20 2.77 -7.38
CA VAL A 135 -7.04 1.60 -7.73
C VAL A 135 -8.36 1.62 -6.96
N THR A 136 -8.29 2.00 -5.67
CA THR A 136 -9.47 2.05 -4.80
C THR A 136 -10.43 3.18 -5.24
N VAL A 137 -9.89 4.38 -5.50
CA VAL A 137 -10.69 5.50 -5.99
C VAL A 137 -11.29 5.18 -7.35
N GLN A 138 -10.52 4.58 -8.27
CA GLN A 138 -10.99 4.19 -9.58
C GLN A 138 -12.18 3.23 -9.47
N ALA A 139 -12.04 2.14 -8.72
CA ALA A 139 -13.12 1.16 -8.52
C ALA A 139 -14.38 1.80 -7.90
N TYR A 140 -14.20 2.73 -6.96
CA TYR A 140 -15.30 3.43 -6.30
C TYR A 140 -16.05 4.37 -7.25
N VAL A 141 -15.31 5.14 -8.04
CA VAL A 141 -15.86 6.04 -9.06
C VAL A 141 -16.55 5.26 -10.18
N GLU A 142 -15.97 4.13 -10.61
CA GLU A 142 -16.59 3.23 -11.58
C GLU A 142 -17.93 2.69 -11.10
N GLN A 143 -18.01 2.30 -9.82
CA GLN A 143 -19.28 1.84 -9.25
C GLN A 143 -20.32 2.95 -9.21
N ALA A 144 -19.95 4.16 -8.78
CA ALA A 144 -20.85 5.31 -8.77
C ALA A 144 -21.37 5.70 -10.18
N ALA A 145 -20.52 5.56 -11.19
CA ALA A 145 -20.93 5.79 -12.58
C ALA A 145 -21.89 4.71 -13.10
N LYS A 146 -21.62 3.43 -12.78
CA LYS A 146 -22.53 2.30 -13.13
C LYS A 146 -23.90 2.44 -12.49
N ASP A 147 -23.94 2.94 -11.25
CA ASP A 147 -25.18 3.16 -10.50
C ASP A 147 -25.90 4.47 -10.89
N GLY A 148 -25.34 5.23 -11.86
CA GLY A 148 -25.93 6.47 -12.39
C GLY A 148 -25.87 7.66 -11.42
N ILE A 149 -25.07 7.57 -10.37
CA ILE A 149 -24.92 8.64 -9.36
C ILE A 149 -24.09 9.79 -9.92
N ILE A 150 -23.10 9.47 -10.75
CA ILE A 150 -22.24 10.44 -11.43
C ILE A 150 -22.24 10.16 -12.94
N ASN A 151 -22.05 11.23 -13.72
CA ASN A 151 -21.86 11.12 -15.16
C ASN A 151 -20.47 11.60 -15.52
N ILE A 152 -19.60 10.66 -15.87
CA ILE A 152 -18.22 10.95 -16.28
C ILE A 152 -18.21 11.07 -17.79
N ARG A 153 -17.82 12.25 -18.30
CA ARG A 153 -17.73 12.53 -19.74
C ARG A 153 -16.41 12.07 -20.36
N GLU A 154 -15.39 11.89 -19.52
CA GLU A 154 -14.03 11.47 -19.87
C GLU A 154 -13.78 10.05 -19.40
N SER A 155 -12.69 9.43 -19.83
CA SER A 155 -12.35 8.10 -19.32
C SER A 155 -12.07 8.20 -17.82
N ILE A 156 -12.49 7.19 -17.06
CA ILE A 156 -12.24 7.11 -15.61
C ILE A 156 -10.74 7.13 -15.33
N ASP A 157 -9.96 6.61 -16.26
CA ASP A 157 -8.50 6.65 -16.23
C ASP A 157 -7.93 8.06 -16.26
N GLU A 158 -8.47 8.93 -17.13
CA GLU A 158 -8.08 10.33 -17.22
C GLU A 158 -8.50 11.09 -15.96
N PHE A 159 -9.74 10.87 -15.50
CA PHE A 159 -10.25 11.50 -14.27
C PHE A 159 -9.41 11.15 -13.05
N THR A 160 -9.10 9.87 -12.83
CA THR A 160 -8.29 9.43 -11.69
C THR A 160 -6.83 9.86 -11.80
N THR A 161 -6.31 10.00 -13.01
CA THR A 161 -4.98 10.52 -13.27
C THR A 161 -4.90 12.03 -12.99
N CYS A 162 -5.92 12.81 -13.40
CA CYS A 162 -6.01 14.24 -13.09
C CYS A 162 -6.00 14.51 -11.57
N LEU A 163 -6.66 13.68 -10.75
CA LEU A 163 -6.64 13.84 -9.28
C LEU A 163 -5.23 13.74 -8.67
N LEU A 164 -4.27 13.14 -9.39
CA LEU A 164 -2.88 13.01 -8.93
C LEU A 164 -2.00 14.19 -9.33
N TYR A 165 -2.31 14.87 -10.44
CA TYR A 165 -1.46 15.90 -11.04
C TYR A 165 -1.97 17.32 -10.84
N THR A 166 -3.10 17.52 -10.18
CA THR A 166 -3.67 18.87 -9.91
C THR A 166 -3.15 19.50 -8.61
N SER A 167 -1.96 19.16 -8.18
CA SER A 167 -1.28 19.85 -7.05
C SER A 167 -0.12 20.70 -7.55
N ASP A 168 -0.42 21.71 -8.36
CA ASP A 168 0.41 22.90 -8.56
C ASP A 168 -0.26 24.11 -7.92
#